data_cf1182d25a0ad67c78fab40786e274e1
#
_entry.id   cf1182d25a0ad67c78fab40786e274e1
#
_cell.length_a   1.000
_cell.length_b   1.000
_cell.length_c   1.000
_cell.angle_alpha   90.00
_cell.angle_beta   90.00
_cell.angle_gamma   90.00
#
_symmetry.space_group_name_H-M   'P 1'
#
loop_
_entity.id
_entity.type
_entity.pdbx_description
1 polymer ?
#
loop_
_entity_poly.entity_id
_entity_poly.type
_entity_poly.pdbx_seq_one_letter_code
_entity_poly.pdbx_strand_id
1 'polypeptide(L)'
;MDIYNGWLIVNSYYNTAKFNSLYRVLEESAEKAGLHFSKWTSEARPTVVGTAAKEPKPSFVLFWDKDIQLAKAMELSGLRLFNSAESIALADDKMETALKLAAAGLPIPDTIPAPTCFPGCRRNPASAEQAARILGWPLVIKENKGSFGAQVYLANNKDEAAKILAHIGEHDCLFQRFIKISSGRDLRVTVVGGKAICAMERQSASTQEFRSNIGAGGTASAKALTPLEEKLAVDAANALGLDFAGVDILYGRDENERYICEVNSNPQLQSTIDTCGINPATNIMWHIRSQIKVGAE
;
A
#
# COMPACT_ATOMS: atom_id res chain seq x y z
N MET A 1 12.42 -1.62 32.06
CA MET A 1 12.31 -1.60 30.59
C MET A 1 12.22 -0.14 30.18
N ASP A 2 13.12 0.33 29.30
CA ASP A 2 13.07 1.72 28.87
C ASP A 2 11.76 2.00 28.14
N ILE A 3 11.09 3.09 28.49
CA ILE A 3 9.84 3.53 27.90
C ILE A 3 10.18 4.54 26.81
N TYR A 4 9.73 4.28 25.57
CA TYR A 4 9.92 5.19 24.45
C TYR A 4 8.59 5.87 24.12
N ASN A 5 8.61 7.20 24.10
CA ASN A 5 7.44 7.99 23.74
C ASN A 5 7.45 8.33 22.26
N GLY A 6 6.36 8.04 21.57
CA GLY A 6 6.16 8.27 20.17
C GLY A 6 4.91 9.07 19.85
N TRP A 7 4.72 9.37 18.58
CA TRP A 7 3.47 9.88 18.04
C TRP A 7 2.85 8.88 17.10
N LEU A 8 1.54 8.73 17.18
CA LEU A 8 0.73 8.09 16.16
C LEU A 8 0.03 9.19 15.36
N ILE A 9 0.43 9.40 14.11
CA ILE A 9 -0.20 10.38 13.22
C ILE A 9 -1.24 9.68 12.35
N VAL A 10 -2.46 10.21 12.36
CA VAL A 10 -3.61 9.66 11.64
C VAL A 10 -4.32 10.75 10.82
N ASN A 11 -5.06 10.34 9.80
CA ASN A 11 -5.78 11.27 8.94
C ASN A 11 -6.87 12.05 9.70
N SER A 12 -6.94 13.36 9.48
CA SER A 12 -7.91 14.26 10.14
C SER A 12 -9.34 14.08 9.63
N TYR A 13 -9.50 13.71 8.36
CA TYR A 13 -10.80 13.73 7.67
C TYR A 13 -11.42 12.34 7.52
N TYR A 14 -10.66 11.29 7.81
CA TYR A 14 -11.11 9.90 7.65
C TYR A 14 -11.29 9.22 9.00
N ASN A 15 -12.34 9.64 9.74
CA ASN A 15 -12.64 9.12 11.07
C ASN A 15 -13.88 8.22 11.03
N THR A 16 -13.67 6.90 11.03
CA THR A 16 -14.73 5.90 11.07
C THR A 16 -14.51 4.92 12.23
N ALA A 17 -15.57 4.22 12.66
CA ALA A 17 -15.48 3.20 13.71
C ALA A 17 -14.42 2.13 13.40
N LYS A 18 -14.25 1.78 12.12
CA LYS A 18 -13.25 0.82 11.65
C LYS A 18 -11.82 1.32 11.94
N PHE A 19 -11.54 2.60 11.69
CA PHE A 19 -10.22 3.17 11.97
C PHE A 19 -9.97 3.34 13.46
N ASN A 20 -10.98 3.69 14.24
CA ASN A 20 -10.85 3.77 15.69
C ASN A 20 -10.51 2.41 16.31
N SER A 21 -11.09 1.31 15.82
CA SER A 21 -10.70 -0.05 16.21
C SER A 21 -9.25 -0.35 15.85
N LEU A 22 -8.81 0.02 14.65
CA LEU A 22 -7.44 -0.15 14.20
C LEU A 22 -6.44 0.59 15.12
N TYR A 23 -6.73 1.86 15.43
CA TYR A 23 -5.85 2.66 16.30
C TYR A 23 -5.72 2.06 17.69
N ARG A 24 -6.81 1.50 18.24
CA ARG A 24 -6.76 0.77 19.53
C ARG A 24 -5.85 -0.46 19.45
N VAL A 25 -5.93 -1.25 18.38
CA VAL A 25 -5.03 -2.40 18.17
C VAL A 25 -3.57 -1.97 18.12
N LEU A 26 -3.26 -0.83 17.49
CA LEU A 26 -1.91 -0.27 17.47
C LEU A 26 -1.45 0.16 18.88
N GLU A 27 -2.29 0.89 19.62
CA GLU A 27 -2.01 1.35 20.98
C GLU A 27 -1.75 0.19 21.94
N GLU A 28 -2.63 -0.82 21.98
CA GLU A 28 -2.48 -2.02 22.82
C GLU A 28 -1.21 -2.83 22.46
N SER A 29 -0.86 -2.86 21.17
CA SER A 29 0.36 -3.56 20.72
C SER A 29 1.63 -2.78 21.08
N ALA A 30 1.56 -1.46 21.10
CA ALA A 30 2.66 -0.59 21.51
C ALA A 30 3.00 -0.78 22.99
N GLU A 31 1.99 -0.76 23.87
CA GLU A 31 2.16 -0.98 25.31
C GLU A 31 2.88 -2.29 25.59
N LYS A 32 2.50 -3.38 24.91
CA LYS A 32 3.17 -4.70 25.02
C LYS A 32 4.64 -4.66 24.62
N ALA A 33 4.99 -3.78 23.69
CA ALA A 33 6.37 -3.57 23.28
C ALA A 33 7.13 -2.52 24.11
N GLY A 34 6.50 -1.91 25.14
CA GLY A 34 7.09 -0.82 25.94
C GLY A 34 7.22 0.49 25.15
N LEU A 35 6.31 0.71 24.20
CA LEU A 35 6.18 1.95 23.43
C LEU A 35 4.89 2.65 23.87
N HIS A 36 4.93 3.97 24.00
CA HIS A 36 3.75 4.78 24.30
C HIS A 36 3.52 5.80 23.20
N PHE A 37 2.26 5.96 22.78
CA PHE A 37 1.87 6.96 21.80
C PHE A 37 1.09 8.12 22.39
N SER A 38 1.35 9.32 21.84
CA SER A 38 0.35 10.36 21.79
C SER A 38 -0.26 10.34 20.38
N LYS A 39 -1.57 10.08 20.29
CA LYS A 39 -2.29 10.08 19.00
C LYS A 39 -2.64 11.50 18.60
N TRP A 40 -2.30 11.85 17.35
CA TRP A 40 -2.56 13.16 16.76
C TRP A 40 -3.18 12.98 15.38
N THR A 41 -4.11 13.86 15.05
CA THR A 41 -4.54 13.99 13.65
C THR A 41 -3.53 14.83 12.88
N SER A 42 -3.46 14.63 11.56
CA SER A 42 -2.55 15.39 10.68
C SER A 42 -2.73 16.91 10.82
N GLU A 43 -3.98 17.39 11.01
CA GLU A 43 -4.31 18.80 11.24
C GLU A 43 -3.83 19.33 12.61
N ALA A 44 -3.85 18.48 13.64
CA ALA A 44 -3.48 18.87 15.01
C ALA A 44 -1.97 19.01 15.21
N ARG A 45 -1.16 18.56 14.24
CA ARG A 45 0.31 18.63 14.27
C ARG A 45 0.90 19.28 13.03
N PRO A 46 0.59 20.56 12.74
CA PRO A 46 1.20 21.28 11.65
C PRO A 46 2.72 21.37 11.85
N THR A 47 3.48 21.09 10.80
CA THR A 47 4.94 21.12 10.83
C THR A 47 5.45 22.26 9.96
N VAL A 48 6.24 23.18 10.55
CA VAL A 48 6.78 24.33 9.84
C VAL A 48 8.02 23.91 9.05
N VAL A 49 8.02 24.20 7.75
CA VAL A 49 9.18 24.03 6.88
C VAL A 49 10.03 25.31 6.92
N GLY A 50 11.31 25.19 7.19
CA GLY A 50 12.27 26.30 7.18
C GLY A 50 12.73 26.79 8.57
N THR A 51 12.03 26.48 9.64
CA THR A 51 12.43 26.81 11.00
C THR A 51 12.48 25.55 11.85
N ALA A 52 13.60 25.30 12.52
CA ALA A 52 13.72 24.15 13.40
C ALA A 52 12.71 24.23 14.55
N ALA A 53 11.96 23.17 14.75
CA ALA A 53 11.05 23.04 15.87
C ALA A 53 11.81 23.08 17.19
N LYS A 54 11.35 23.90 18.13
CA LYS A 54 11.92 23.97 19.50
C LYS A 54 11.27 22.98 20.47
N GLU A 55 10.22 22.27 20.01
CA GLU A 55 9.49 21.31 20.84
C GLU A 55 10.30 20.03 21.06
N PRO A 56 10.13 19.37 22.22
CA PRO A 56 10.69 18.04 22.44
C PRO A 56 10.24 17.06 21.37
N LYS A 57 11.20 16.36 20.75
CA LYS A 57 10.92 15.38 19.71
C LYS A 57 10.54 14.04 20.34
N PRO A 58 9.57 13.31 19.79
CA PRO A 58 9.30 11.93 20.16
C PRO A 58 10.47 11.04 19.72
N SER A 59 10.61 9.89 20.35
CA SER A 59 11.61 8.88 19.96
C SER A 59 11.33 8.29 18.57
N PHE A 60 10.07 8.33 18.13
CA PHE A 60 9.62 7.84 16.82
C PHE A 60 8.24 8.40 16.46
N VAL A 61 7.90 8.31 15.18
CA VAL A 61 6.56 8.61 14.67
C VAL A 61 6.03 7.39 13.93
N LEU A 62 4.94 6.81 14.37
CA LEU A 62 4.16 5.88 13.55
C LEU A 62 3.22 6.72 12.67
N PHE A 63 3.56 6.84 11.40
CA PHE A 63 2.81 7.65 10.45
C PHE A 63 1.77 6.80 9.72
N TRP A 64 0.53 6.80 10.23
CA TRP A 64 -0.56 6.00 9.67
C TRP A 64 -1.50 6.83 8.81
N ASP A 65 -0.90 7.60 7.90
CA ASP A 65 -1.58 8.49 6.95
C ASP A 65 -0.88 8.40 5.58
N LYS A 66 -1.45 9.05 4.58
CA LYS A 66 -0.90 9.23 3.23
C LYS A 66 -0.67 10.70 2.89
N ASP A 67 -0.61 11.58 3.89
CA ASP A 67 -0.20 12.99 3.71
C ASP A 67 1.32 13.07 3.55
N ILE A 68 1.75 12.89 2.29
CA ILE A 68 3.18 12.86 1.93
C ILE A 68 3.87 14.19 2.26
N GLN A 69 3.17 15.32 2.14
CA GLN A 69 3.77 16.63 2.40
C GLN A 69 4.05 16.81 3.88
N LEU A 70 3.10 16.44 4.74
CA LEU A 70 3.30 16.44 6.19
C LEU A 70 4.41 15.47 6.60
N ALA A 71 4.41 14.25 6.05
CA ALA A 71 5.43 13.26 6.34
C ALA A 71 6.85 13.79 6.00
N LYS A 72 7.05 14.36 4.81
CA LYS A 72 8.32 14.98 4.40
C LYS A 72 8.71 16.15 5.31
N ALA A 73 7.76 17.01 5.68
CA ALA A 73 8.03 18.12 6.59
C ALA A 73 8.47 17.63 7.98
N MET A 74 7.85 16.57 8.49
CA MET A 74 8.23 15.93 9.75
C MET A 74 9.65 15.34 9.69
N GLU A 75 10.00 14.62 8.63
CA GLU A 75 11.37 14.08 8.44
C GLU A 75 12.41 15.20 8.31
N LEU A 76 12.09 16.25 7.55
CA LEU A 76 12.95 17.43 7.42
C LEU A 76 13.20 18.10 8.79
N SER A 77 12.24 18.07 9.71
CA SER A 77 12.40 18.53 11.08
C SER A 77 13.21 17.56 11.97
N GLY A 78 13.68 16.44 11.42
CA GLY A 78 14.50 15.43 12.09
C GLY A 78 13.70 14.41 12.90
N LEU A 79 12.45 14.18 12.57
CA LEU A 79 11.64 13.11 13.13
C LEU A 79 11.85 11.81 12.33
N ARG A 80 11.94 10.67 13.01
CA ARG A 80 12.01 9.36 12.36
C ARG A 80 10.60 8.79 12.20
N LEU A 81 10.19 8.61 10.95
CA LEU A 81 8.89 8.05 10.61
C LEU A 81 8.98 6.54 10.30
N PHE A 82 7.94 5.82 10.62
CA PHE A 82 7.64 4.44 10.24
C PHE A 82 6.24 4.40 9.61
N ASN A 83 6.06 4.15 8.31
CA ASN A 83 7.06 4.11 7.24
C ASN A 83 7.61 5.51 6.92
N SER A 84 8.74 5.58 6.19
CA SER A 84 9.31 6.86 5.74
C SER A 84 8.41 7.57 4.72
N ALA A 85 8.53 8.88 4.61
CA ALA A 85 7.77 9.68 3.66
C ALA A 85 8.01 9.25 2.20
N GLU A 86 9.25 8.89 1.86
CA GLU A 86 9.61 8.39 0.52
C GLU A 86 8.94 7.05 0.23
N SER A 87 9.03 6.09 1.15
CA SER A 87 8.43 4.76 0.96
C SER A 87 6.91 4.80 0.88
N ILE A 88 6.25 5.69 1.66
CA ILE A 88 4.81 5.91 1.55
C ILE A 88 4.46 6.50 0.18
N ALA A 89 5.23 7.50 -0.29
CA ALA A 89 4.99 8.14 -1.59
C ALA A 89 5.12 7.15 -2.75
N LEU A 90 6.17 6.30 -2.72
CA LEU A 90 6.38 5.24 -3.72
C LEU A 90 5.25 4.20 -3.70
N ALA A 91 4.75 3.82 -2.53
CA ALA A 91 3.69 2.83 -2.40
C ALA A 91 2.30 3.39 -2.73
N ASP A 92 2.06 4.70 -2.56
CA ASP A 92 0.77 5.33 -2.84
C ASP A 92 0.55 5.59 -4.34
N ASP A 93 1.62 5.74 -5.12
CA ASP A 93 1.55 5.90 -6.58
C ASP A 93 1.83 4.57 -7.28
N LYS A 94 0.81 4.01 -7.95
CA LYS A 94 0.89 2.69 -8.59
C LYS A 94 1.89 2.64 -9.75
N MET A 95 2.12 3.77 -10.44
CA MET A 95 3.12 3.80 -11.51
C MET A 95 4.54 3.84 -10.93
N GLU A 96 4.78 4.66 -9.90
CA GLU A 96 6.07 4.69 -9.20
C GLU A 96 6.39 3.34 -8.55
N THR A 97 5.38 2.68 -7.94
CA THR A 97 5.51 1.29 -7.45
C THR A 97 5.96 0.36 -8.57
N ALA A 98 5.28 0.39 -9.72
CA ALA A 98 5.60 -0.49 -10.85
C ALA A 98 7.02 -0.24 -11.39
N LEU A 99 7.42 1.02 -11.55
CA LEU A 99 8.76 1.41 -11.99
C LEU A 99 9.84 0.91 -11.01
N LYS A 100 9.63 1.09 -9.72
CA LYS A 100 10.59 0.68 -8.68
C LYS A 100 10.74 -0.84 -8.60
N LEU A 101 9.64 -1.58 -8.67
CA LEU A 101 9.64 -3.04 -8.66
C LEU A 101 10.30 -3.60 -9.93
N ALA A 102 9.99 -3.03 -11.11
CA ALA A 102 10.60 -3.43 -12.37
C ALA A 102 12.12 -3.16 -12.37
N ALA A 103 12.56 -2.00 -11.86
CA ALA A 103 13.98 -1.67 -11.71
C ALA A 103 14.71 -2.63 -10.75
N ALA A 104 14.01 -3.20 -9.79
CA ALA A 104 14.53 -4.23 -8.89
C ALA A 104 14.49 -5.65 -9.51
N GLY A 105 14.04 -5.80 -10.75
CA GLY A 105 13.92 -7.09 -11.44
C GLY A 105 12.80 -7.98 -10.90
N LEU A 106 11.83 -7.39 -10.21
CA LEU A 106 10.71 -8.14 -9.64
C LEU A 106 9.57 -8.29 -10.66
N PRO A 107 8.90 -9.45 -10.70
CA PRO A 107 7.83 -9.71 -11.66
C PRO A 107 6.58 -8.90 -11.30
N ILE A 108 6.15 -8.07 -12.25
CA ILE A 108 4.90 -7.33 -12.22
C ILE A 108 4.11 -7.62 -13.51
N PRO A 109 2.78 -7.45 -13.54
CA PRO A 109 2.06 -7.46 -14.81
C PRO A 109 2.61 -6.35 -15.72
N ASP A 110 2.80 -6.63 -17.01
CA ASP A 110 3.27 -5.61 -17.98
C ASP A 110 2.43 -4.34 -17.85
N THR A 111 3.10 -3.21 -17.69
CA THR A 111 2.48 -1.94 -17.35
C THR A 111 3.00 -0.84 -18.28
N ILE A 112 2.10 0.01 -18.75
CA ILE A 112 2.40 1.17 -19.62
C ILE A 112 1.84 2.42 -18.92
N PRO A 113 2.64 3.48 -18.68
CA PRO A 113 2.13 4.74 -18.18
C PRO A 113 1.22 5.39 -19.23
N ALA A 114 0.06 5.89 -18.81
CA ALA A 114 -0.74 6.71 -19.71
C ALA A 114 -0.09 8.10 -19.85
N PRO A 115 -0.20 8.74 -21.04
CA PRO A 115 0.27 10.11 -21.20
C PRO A 115 -0.41 11.04 -20.18
N THR A 116 0.36 11.97 -19.59
CA THR A 116 -0.16 12.99 -18.70
C THR A 116 -1.23 13.85 -19.40
N CYS A 117 -2.36 14.05 -18.71
CA CYS A 117 -3.43 14.92 -19.17
C CYS A 117 -3.39 16.22 -18.37
N PHE A 118 -3.09 17.33 -19.04
CA PHE A 118 -3.06 18.64 -18.37
C PHE A 118 -4.47 19.16 -18.06
N PRO A 119 -4.62 20.02 -17.03
CA PRO A 119 -5.90 20.63 -16.68
C PRO A 119 -6.58 21.29 -17.87
N GLY A 120 -7.87 21.04 -18.05
CA GLY A 120 -8.67 21.54 -19.17
C GLY A 120 -8.53 20.75 -20.49
N CYS A 121 -7.64 19.75 -20.53
CA CYS A 121 -7.51 18.85 -21.68
C CYS A 121 -8.43 17.62 -21.54
N ARG A 122 -8.68 16.97 -22.68
CA ARG A 122 -9.38 15.66 -22.70
C ARG A 122 -8.41 14.58 -23.09
N ARG A 123 -8.45 13.46 -22.37
CA ARG A 123 -7.66 12.28 -22.72
C ARG A 123 -8.08 11.74 -24.08
N ASN A 124 -7.07 11.41 -24.89
CA ASN A 124 -7.29 10.76 -26.18
C ASN A 124 -7.45 9.24 -25.93
N PRO A 125 -8.62 8.63 -26.26
CA PRO A 125 -8.83 7.19 -26.12
C PRO A 125 -7.85 6.32 -26.94
N ALA A 126 -7.24 6.88 -27.98
CA ALA A 126 -6.23 6.19 -28.79
C ALA A 126 -5.03 5.71 -27.96
N SER A 127 -4.75 6.33 -26.80
CA SER A 127 -3.69 5.87 -25.89
C SER A 127 -3.99 4.46 -25.33
N ALA A 128 -5.23 4.17 -24.98
CA ALA A 128 -5.64 2.84 -24.53
C ALA A 128 -5.62 1.81 -25.66
N GLU A 129 -5.99 2.21 -26.89
CA GLU A 129 -5.87 1.32 -28.07
C GLU A 129 -4.42 0.96 -28.36
N GLN A 130 -3.49 1.92 -28.26
CA GLN A 130 -2.06 1.67 -28.41
C GLN A 130 -1.54 0.71 -27.33
N ALA A 131 -1.92 0.95 -26.07
CA ALA A 131 -1.55 0.06 -24.97
C ALA A 131 -2.12 -1.35 -25.19
N ALA A 132 -3.37 -1.48 -25.62
CA ALA A 132 -4.01 -2.76 -25.86
C ALA A 132 -3.41 -3.55 -27.06
N ARG A 133 -2.77 -2.88 -28.02
CA ARG A 133 -2.00 -3.58 -29.08
C ARG A 133 -0.82 -4.35 -28.51
N ILE A 134 -0.27 -3.90 -27.37
CA ILE A 134 0.87 -4.52 -26.70
C ILE A 134 0.42 -5.48 -25.62
N LEU A 135 -0.53 -5.04 -24.78
CA LEU A 135 -0.94 -5.75 -23.56
C LEU A 135 -2.12 -6.72 -23.79
N GLY A 136 -2.90 -6.50 -24.85
CA GLY A 136 -4.12 -7.25 -25.16
C GLY A 136 -5.36 -6.69 -24.48
N TRP A 137 -6.54 -7.19 -24.93
CA TRP A 137 -7.81 -7.04 -24.24
C TRP A 137 -8.15 -8.32 -23.47
N PRO A 138 -8.81 -8.25 -22.31
CA PRO A 138 -9.19 -7.06 -21.54
C PRO A 138 -7.96 -6.30 -21.01
N LEU A 139 -8.11 -4.97 -20.86
CA LEU A 139 -7.08 -4.07 -20.36
C LEU A 139 -7.46 -3.53 -18.98
N VAL A 140 -6.56 -3.63 -18.02
CA VAL A 140 -6.74 -2.98 -16.71
C VAL A 140 -6.27 -1.53 -16.83
N ILE A 141 -7.11 -0.59 -16.38
CA ILE A 141 -6.80 0.83 -16.29
C ILE A 141 -6.86 1.21 -14.81
N LYS A 142 -5.81 1.82 -14.28
CA LYS A 142 -5.73 2.23 -12.86
C LYS A 142 -5.38 3.70 -12.77
N GLU A 143 -6.07 4.46 -11.93
CA GLU A 143 -5.54 5.74 -11.51
C GLU A 143 -4.30 5.49 -10.65
N ASN A 144 -3.28 6.33 -10.79
CA ASN A 144 -2.01 6.15 -10.07
C ASN A 144 -2.23 6.15 -8.55
N LYS A 145 -3.07 7.08 -8.07
CA LYS A 145 -3.43 7.19 -6.66
C LYS A 145 -4.83 6.65 -6.40
N GLY A 146 -5.04 6.12 -5.22
CA GLY A 146 -6.34 5.59 -4.82
C GLY A 146 -6.21 4.36 -3.93
N SER A 147 -7.32 3.98 -3.31
CA SER A 147 -7.37 2.92 -2.31
C SER A 147 -8.61 2.05 -2.47
N PHE A 148 -8.57 0.86 -1.87
CA PHE A 148 -9.71 -0.07 -1.81
C PHE A 148 -10.23 -0.55 -3.18
N GLY A 149 -9.42 -0.44 -4.23
CA GLY A 149 -9.79 -0.87 -5.58
C GLY A 149 -10.81 0.03 -6.29
N ALA A 150 -11.17 1.18 -5.73
CA ALA A 150 -12.17 2.08 -6.30
C ALA A 150 -11.73 2.68 -7.65
N GLN A 151 -10.42 2.88 -7.82
CA GLN A 151 -9.81 3.49 -9.01
C GLN A 151 -9.15 2.43 -9.92
N VAL A 152 -9.70 1.22 -9.97
CA VAL A 152 -9.21 0.12 -10.81
C VAL A 152 -10.34 -0.36 -11.70
N TYR A 153 -10.14 -0.29 -13.00
CA TYR A 153 -11.16 -0.54 -14.01
C TYR A 153 -10.71 -1.64 -14.98
N LEU A 154 -11.64 -2.42 -15.51
CA LEU A 154 -11.40 -3.40 -16.58
C LEU A 154 -12.15 -2.94 -17.84
N ALA A 155 -11.42 -2.77 -18.93
CA ALA A 155 -11.98 -2.48 -20.24
C ALA A 155 -11.86 -3.69 -21.15
N ASN A 156 -12.98 -4.18 -21.68
CA ASN A 156 -13.00 -5.33 -22.58
C ASN A 156 -12.73 -4.92 -24.03
N ASN A 157 -12.90 -3.65 -24.35
CA ASN A 157 -12.74 -3.10 -25.70
C ASN A 157 -12.45 -1.59 -25.64
N LYS A 158 -12.22 -1.00 -26.81
CA LYS A 158 -11.90 0.43 -26.97
C LYS A 158 -13.00 1.36 -26.47
N ASP A 159 -14.26 0.99 -26.62
CA ASP A 159 -15.38 1.86 -26.27
C ASP A 159 -15.55 1.94 -24.75
N GLU A 160 -15.33 0.82 -24.04
CA GLU A 160 -15.26 0.80 -22.59
C GLU A 160 -14.05 1.59 -22.07
N ALA A 161 -12.87 1.40 -22.67
CA ALA A 161 -11.69 2.16 -22.32
C ALA A 161 -11.88 3.67 -22.51
N ALA A 162 -12.54 4.09 -23.58
CA ALA A 162 -12.85 5.50 -23.82
C ALA A 162 -13.75 6.09 -22.72
N LYS A 163 -14.78 5.34 -22.27
CA LYS A 163 -15.66 5.74 -21.16
C LYS A 163 -14.89 5.87 -19.85
N ILE A 164 -14.02 4.88 -19.56
CA ILE A 164 -13.20 4.87 -18.35
C ILE A 164 -12.24 6.07 -18.37
N LEU A 165 -11.54 6.33 -19.46
CA LEU A 165 -10.63 7.46 -19.58
C LEU A 165 -11.34 8.82 -19.47
N ALA A 166 -12.56 8.91 -20.00
CA ALA A 166 -13.38 10.11 -19.83
C ALA A 166 -13.82 10.31 -18.35
N HIS A 167 -14.07 9.22 -17.61
CA HIS A 167 -14.37 9.25 -16.18
C HIS A 167 -13.16 9.66 -15.35
N ILE A 168 -11.98 9.10 -15.62
CA ILE A 168 -10.72 9.42 -14.95
C ILE A 168 -10.34 10.90 -15.17
N GLY A 169 -10.66 11.45 -16.34
CA GLY A 169 -10.38 12.86 -16.67
C GLY A 169 -8.89 13.17 -16.63
N GLU A 170 -8.49 14.12 -15.81
CA GLU A 170 -7.12 14.64 -15.71
C GLU A 170 -6.21 13.83 -14.79
N HIS A 171 -6.76 12.92 -13.97
CA HIS A 171 -5.97 12.14 -13.02
C HIS A 171 -4.97 11.24 -13.73
N ASP A 172 -3.74 11.19 -13.26
CA ASP A 172 -2.72 10.29 -13.79
C ASP A 172 -3.14 8.83 -13.65
N CYS A 173 -2.90 8.05 -14.68
CA CYS A 173 -3.29 6.65 -14.73
C CYS A 173 -2.29 5.80 -15.53
N LEU A 174 -2.45 4.50 -15.44
CA LEU A 174 -1.65 3.51 -16.14
C LEU A 174 -2.55 2.46 -16.81
N PHE A 175 -1.97 1.79 -17.81
CA PHE A 175 -2.53 0.61 -18.46
C PHE A 175 -1.74 -0.61 -18.01
N GLN A 176 -2.43 -1.70 -17.66
CA GLN A 176 -1.78 -2.91 -17.18
C GLN A 176 -2.39 -4.16 -17.81
N ARG A 177 -1.57 -5.15 -18.11
CA ARG A 177 -2.00 -6.45 -18.59
C ARG A 177 -2.93 -7.12 -17.58
N PHE A 178 -4.07 -7.58 -18.04
CA PHE A 178 -5.00 -8.35 -17.20
C PHE A 178 -4.51 -9.79 -17.03
N ILE A 179 -4.26 -10.19 -15.79
CA ILE A 179 -3.88 -11.57 -15.44
C ILE A 179 -5.15 -12.39 -15.19
N LYS A 180 -5.73 -12.89 -16.28
CA LYS A 180 -7.04 -13.55 -16.30
C LYS A 180 -7.17 -14.70 -15.29
N ILE A 181 -6.10 -15.48 -15.10
CA ILE A 181 -6.10 -16.64 -14.19
C ILE A 181 -6.22 -16.23 -12.72
N SER A 182 -5.87 -14.99 -12.39
CA SER A 182 -6.01 -14.41 -11.06
C SER A 182 -7.25 -13.50 -10.92
N SER A 183 -8.19 -13.56 -11.88
CA SER A 183 -9.42 -12.77 -11.81
C SER A 183 -10.22 -13.07 -10.55
N GLY A 184 -10.48 -12.05 -9.74
CA GLY A 184 -11.19 -12.16 -8.47
C GLY A 184 -10.42 -12.88 -7.36
N ARG A 185 -9.13 -13.17 -7.55
CA ARG A 185 -8.30 -13.92 -6.60
C ARG A 185 -6.91 -13.35 -6.52
N ASP A 186 -6.40 -13.18 -5.31
CA ASP A 186 -5.01 -12.81 -5.06
C ASP A 186 -4.50 -13.35 -3.71
N LEU A 187 -3.21 -13.16 -3.49
CA LEU A 187 -2.53 -13.46 -2.24
C LEU A 187 -2.09 -12.14 -1.60
N ARG A 188 -2.57 -11.82 -0.39
CA ARG A 188 -2.08 -10.70 0.43
C ARG A 188 -1.07 -11.24 1.43
N VAL A 189 0.17 -10.75 1.35
CA VAL A 189 1.24 -11.06 2.31
C VAL A 189 1.51 -9.83 3.18
N THR A 190 1.54 -10.02 4.49
CA THR A 190 1.96 -8.98 5.43
C THR A 190 3.45 -9.14 5.71
N VAL A 191 4.22 -8.09 5.43
CA VAL A 191 5.67 -8.02 5.66
C VAL A 191 5.95 -7.00 6.76
N VAL A 192 6.84 -7.34 7.70
CA VAL A 192 7.31 -6.43 8.76
C VAL A 192 8.79 -6.68 9.00
N GLY A 193 9.61 -5.63 8.95
CA GLY A 193 11.04 -5.70 9.21
C GLY A 193 11.77 -6.72 8.33
N GLY A 194 11.41 -6.78 7.05
CA GLY A 194 11.99 -7.69 6.09
C GLY A 194 11.60 -9.17 6.26
N LYS A 195 10.49 -9.46 6.96
CA LYS A 195 9.98 -10.83 7.16
C LYS A 195 8.50 -10.91 6.80
N ALA A 196 8.12 -11.96 6.08
CA ALA A 196 6.70 -12.28 5.88
C ALA A 196 6.12 -12.84 7.19
N ILE A 197 5.11 -12.17 7.73
CA ILE A 197 4.52 -12.51 9.03
C ILE A 197 3.36 -13.47 8.85
N CYS A 198 2.52 -13.23 7.86
CA CYS A 198 1.38 -14.07 7.52
C CYS A 198 0.90 -13.76 6.11
N ALA A 199 0.08 -14.65 5.59
CA ALA A 199 -0.56 -14.47 4.30
C ALA A 199 -2.00 -14.96 4.30
N MET A 200 -2.83 -14.33 3.46
CA MET A 200 -4.19 -14.73 3.20
C MET A 200 -4.47 -14.74 1.71
N GLU A 201 -5.13 -15.78 1.25
CA GLU A 201 -5.74 -15.81 -0.06
C GLU A 201 -7.07 -15.08 0.01
N ARG A 202 -7.30 -14.14 -0.91
CA ARG A 202 -8.56 -13.39 -1.01
C ARG A 202 -9.29 -13.81 -2.27
N GLN A 203 -10.60 -13.93 -2.15
CA GLN A 203 -11.49 -14.33 -3.24
C GLN A 203 -12.67 -13.36 -3.30
N SER A 204 -13.01 -12.87 -4.49
CA SER A 204 -14.20 -12.04 -4.68
C SER A 204 -15.49 -12.83 -4.46
N ALA A 205 -16.54 -12.14 -4.07
CA ALA A 205 -17.87 -12.76 -3.88
C ALA A 205 -18.56 -13.16 -5.20
N SER A 206 -18.11 -12.62 -6.32
CA SER A 206 -18.73 -12.80 -7.64
C SER A 206 -17.69 -13.13 -8.69
N THR A 207 -18.02 -14.05 -9.59
CA THR A 207 -17.20 -14.37 -10.77
C THR A 207 -17.13 -13.23 -11.79
N GLN A 208 -18.00 -12.23 -11.68
CA GLN A 208 -17.98 -11.03 -12.51
C GLN A 208 -17.07 -9.93 -11.96
N GLU A 209 -16.72 -10.00 -10.67
CA GLU A 209 -15.82 -9.05 -10.04
C GLU A 209 -14.37 -9.55 -10.14
N PHE A 210 -13.56 -8.84 -10.90
CA PHE A 210 -12.17 -9.22 -11.13
C PHE A 210 -11.22 -8.82 -9.99
N ARG A 211 -11.65 -7.93 -9.09
CA ARG A 211 -10.90 -7.50 -7.91
C ARG A 211 -11.21 -8.40 -6.72
N SER A 212 -10.23 -8.76 -5.94
CA SER A 212 -10.34 -9.62 -4.76
C SER A 212 -10.62 -8.85 -3.46
N ASN A 213 -11.49 -7.84 -3.51
CA ASN A 213 -11.72 -6.95 -2.37
C ASN A 213 -12.66 -7.57 -1.33
N ILE A 214 -12.15 -7.85 -0.11
CA ILE A 214 -12.94 -8.35 1.03
C ILE A 214 -14.02 -7.34 1.43
N GLY A 215 -13.72 -6.04 1.37
CA GLY A 215 -14.67 -4.98 1.73
C GLY A 215 -15.90 -4.91 0.81
N ALA A 216 -15.86 -5.55 -0.35
CA ALA A 216 -16.97 -5.70 -1.30
C ALA A 216 -17.70 -7.06 -1.16
N GLY A 217 -17.57 -7.74 -0.01
CA GLY A 217 -18.21 -9.03 0.26
C GLY A 217 -17.37 -10.26 -0.10
N GLY A 218 -16.12 -10.08 -0.49
CA GLY A 218 -15.19 -11.17 -0.74
C GLY A 218 -14.83 -11.94 0.53
N THR A 219 -14.24 -13.13 0.36
CA THR A 219 -13.76 -13.98 1.46
C THR A 219 -12.25 -13.98 1.52
N ALA A 220 -11.71 -14.38 2.68
CA ALA A 220 -10.29 -14.60 2.87
C ALA A 220 -10.06 -15.86 3.68
N SER A 221 -8.95 -16.57 3.40
CA SER A 221 -8.49 -17.72 4.17
C SER A 221 -6.98 -17.64 4.38
N ALA A 222 -6.51 -18.04 5.56
CA ALA A 222 -5.09 -18.11 5.85
C ALA A 222 -4.39 -19.08 4.89
N LYS A 223 -3.20 -18.70 4.43
CA LYS A 223 -2.43 -19.50 3.46
C LYS A 223 -0.97 -19.60 3.88
N ALA A 224 -0.42 -20.81 3.82
CA ALA A 224 1.02 -21.03 3.90
C ALA A 224 1.68 -20.53 2.61
N LEU A 225 2.76 -19.76 2.77
CA LEU A 225 3.54 -19.23 1.65
C LEU A 225 4.47 -20.29 1.08
N THR A 226 4.61 -20.30 -0.24
CA THR A 226 5.76 -20.93 -0.89
C THR A 226 7.01 -20.06 -0.71
N PRO A 227 8.23 -20.63 -0.82
CA PRO A 227 9.47 -19.84 -0.76
C PRO A 227 9.52 -18.69 -1.79
N LEU A 228 8.93 -18.89 -2.97
CA LEU A 228 8.83 -17.87 -4.00
C LEU A 228 7.92 -16.70 -3.56
N GLU A 229 6.74 -17.00 -3.03
CA GLU A 229 5.76 -16.01 -2.59
C GLU A 229 6.31 -15.18 -1.41
N GLU A 230 6.97 -15.85 -0.45
CA GLU A 230 7.65 -15.18 0.66
C GLU A 230 8.75 -14.23 0.16
N LYS A 231 9.64 -14.76 -0.70
CA LYS A 231 10.74 -13.96 -1.27
C LYS A 231 10.22 -12.73 -2.03
N LEU A 232 9.24 -12.90 -2.91
CA LEU A 232 8.67 -11.81 -3.70
C LEU A 232 8.05 -10.72 -2.81
N ALA A 233 7.33 -11.11 -1.76
CA ALA A 233 6.72 -10.14 -0.84
C ALA A 233 7.77 -9.35 -0.07
N VAL A 234 8.80 -10.01 0.45
CA VAL A 234 9.90 -9.38 1.19
C VAL A 234 10.70 -8.46 0.27
N ASP A 235 11.07 -8.93 -0.91
CA ASP A 235 11.84 -8.14 -1.87
C ASP A 235 11.05 -6.90 -2.35
N ALA A 236 9.73 -7.02 -2.52
CA ALA A 236 8.88 -5.89 -2.89
C ALA A 236 8.83 -4.81 -1.80
N ALA A 237 8.65 -5.21 -0.54
CA ALA A 237 8.67 -4.27 0.58
C ALA A 237 10.05 -3.58 0.70
N ASN A 238 11.13 -4.34 0.56
CA ASN A 238 12.50 -3.80 0.61
C ASN A 238 12.79 -2.86 -0.56
N ALA A 239 12.35 -3.18 -1.78
CA ALA A 239 12.55 -2.34 -2.96
C ALA A 239 11.91 -0.95 -2.81
N LEU A 240 10.81 -0.84 -2.07
CA LEU A 240 10.17 0.43 -1.75
C LEU A 240 10.64 1.04 -0.42
N GLY A 241 11.54 0.40 0.32
CA GLY A 241 12.06 0.90 1.59
C GLY A 241 11.04 0.89 2.73
N LEU A 242 10.07 -0.03 2.70
CA LEU A 242 8.99 -0.11 3.68
C LEU A 242 9.40 -0.94 4.90
N ASP A 243 9.23 -0.37 6.09
CA ASP A 243 9.39 -1.07 7.37
C ASP A 243 8.31 -2.14 7.57
N PHE A 244 7.11 -1.87 7.06
CA PHE A 244 5.99 -2.80 7.02
C PHE A 244 5.11 -2.54 5.81
N ALA A 245 4.55 -3.60 5.26
CA ALA A 245 3.74 -3.55 4.05
C ALA A 245 2.68 -4.65 3.98
N GLY A 246 1.65 -4.39 3.18
CA GLY A 246 0.76 -5.42 2.64
C GLY A 246 1.05 -5.58 1.14
N VAL A 247 1.58 -6.72 0.74
CA VAL A 247 1.95 -7.01 -0.64
C VAL A 247 0.89 -7.90 -1.29
N ASP A 248 0.35 -7.45 -2.42
CA ASP A 248 -0.64 -8.20 -3.20
C ASP A 248 0.03 -8.89 -4.38
N ILE A 249 -0.11 -10.22 -4.45
CA ILE A 249 0.51 -11.08 -5.45
C ILE A 249 -0.59 -11.78 -6.24
N LEU A 250 -0.54 -11.66 -7.56
CA LEU A 250 -1.40 -12.39 -8.49
C LEU A 250 -0.78 -13.74 -8.84
N TYR A 251 -1.66 -14.71 -9.04
CA TYR A 251 -1.30 -16.06 -9.53
C TYR A 251 -1.07 -16.03 -11.04
N GLY A 252 -0.01 -16.68 -11.49
CA GLY A 252 0.26 -16.94 -12.89
C GLY A 252 -0.29 -18.30 -13.36
N ARG A 253 0.24 -18.80 -14.49
CA ARG A 253 -0.21 -20.05 -15.16
C ARG A 253 0.14 -21.30 -14.36
N ASP A 254 1.21 -21.22 -13.60
CA ASP A 254 1.69 -22.32 -12.76
C ASP A 254 2.17 -21.82 -11.40
N GLU A 255 2.67 -22.73 -10.57
CA GLU A 255 3.12 -22.42 -9.22
C GLU A 255 4.39 -21.56 -9.15
N ASN A 256 5.14 -21.46 -10.24
CA ASN A 256 6.36 -20.67 -10.35
C ASN A 256 6.13 -19.27 -10.95
N GLU A 257 4.95 -19.01 -11.48
CA GLU A 257 4.59 -17.73 -12.08
C GLU A 257 3.74 -16.90 -11.10
N ARG A 258 4.28 -15.79 -10.63
CA ARG A 258 3.63 -14.84 -9.72
C ARG A 258 3.92 -13.42 -10.17
N TYR A 259 3.00 -12.51 -9.89
CA TYR A 259 3.17 -11.09 -10.22
C TYR A 259 2.80 -10.22 -9.03
N ILE A 260 3.68 -9.29 -8.64
CA ILE A 260 3.37 -8.29 -7.62
C ILE A 260 2.42 -7.27 -8.24
N CYS A 261 1.22 -7.15 -7.67
CA CYS A 261 0.15 -6.29 -8.19
C CYS A 261 0.11 -4.92 -7.53
N GLU A 262 0.35 -4.91 -6.22
CA GLU A 262 0.27 -3.71 -5.38
C GLU A 262 1.08 -3.90 -4.10
N VAL A 263 1.65 -2.81 -3.59
CA VAL A 263 2.31 -2.76 -2.28
C VAL A 263 1.70 -1.63 -1.48
N ASN A 264 1.16 -1.94 -0.30
CA ASN A 264 0.45 -0.99 0.55
C ASN A 264 1.28 -0.65 1.78
N SER A 265 1.60 0.63 2.00
CA SER A 265 2.36 1.12 3.17
C SER A 265 1.56 1.04 4.48
N ASN A 266 0.23 1.08 4.40
CA ASN A 266 -0.67 1.00 5.56
C ASN A 266 -1.59 -0.23 5.42
N PRO A 267 -1.10 -1.45 5.77
CA PRO A 267 -1.87 -2.68 5.60
C PRO A 267 -3.11 -2.71 6.51
N GLN A 268 -4.17 -3.35 6.05
CA GLN A 268 -5.36 -3.58 6.86
C GLN A 268 -5.09 -4.66 7.91
N LEU A 269 -4.95 -4.27 9.18
CA LEU A 269 -4.62 -5.19 10.26
C LEU A 269 -5.80 -6.08 10.65
N GLN A 270 -7.02 -5.54 10.74
CA GLN A 270 -8.17 -6.28 11.25
C GLN A 270 -8.49 -7.52 10.41
N SER A 271 -8.55 -7.39 9.09
CA SER A 271 -8.79 -8.55 8.22
C SER A 271 -7.70 -9.63 8.33
N THR A 272 -6.47 -9.21 8.60
CA THR A 272 -5.35 -10.14 8.83
C THR A 272 -5.51 -10.87 10.18
N ILE A 273 -5.90 -10.15 11.23
CA ILE A 273 -6.16 -10.74 12.55
C ILE A 273 -7.30 -11.76 12.45
N ASP A 274 -8.41 -11.36 11.84
CA ASP A 274 -9.61 -12.19 11.73
C ASP A 274 -9.36 -13.46 10.89
N THR A 275 -8.51 -13.35 9.85
CA THR A 275 -8.25 -14.45 8.92
C THR A 275 -7.10 -15.36 9.37
N CYS A 276 -6.00 -14.77 9.84
CA CYS A 276 -4.77 -15.51 10.14
C CYS A 276 -4.58 -15.80 11.65
N GLY A 277 -5.38 -15.17 12.53
CA GLY A 277 -5.17 -15.25 13.98
C GLY A 277 -3.88 -14.56 14.47
N ILE A 278 -3.20 -13.82 13.61
CA ILE A 278 -1.93 -13.13 13.88
C ILE A 278 -2.20 -11.63 13.91
N ASN A 279 -1.72 -10.95 14.95
CA ASN A 279 -1.79 -9.50 15.04
C ASN A 279 -0.49 -8.84 14.51
N PRO A 280 -0.46 -8.31 13.27
CA PRO A 280 0.75 -7.71 12.71
C PRO A 280 1.19 -6.43 13.44
N ALA A 281 0.27 -5.73 14.13
CA ALA A 281 0.63 -4.56 14.93
C ALA A 281 1.68 -4.90 15.99
N THR A 282 1.60 -6.08 16.59
CA THR A 282 2.62 -6.56 17.54
C THR A 282 4.00 -6.64 16.89
N ASN A 283 4.09 -7.19 15.70
CA ASN A 283 5.36 -7.28 14.96
C ASN A 283 5.88 -5.91 14.56
N ILE A 284 5.00 -4.99 14.12
CA ILE A 284 5.35 -3.60 13.79
C ILE A 284 5.95 -2.90 15.01
N MET A 285 5.33 -3.02 16.20
CA MET A 285 5.83 -2.37 17.41
C MET A 285 7.18 -2.92 17.86
N TRP A 286 7.40 -4.23 17.79
CA TRP A 286 8.70 -4.83 18.10
C TRP A 286 9.76 -4.43 17.08
N HIS A 287 9.41 -4.31 15.80
CA HIS A 287 10.31 -3.79 14.78
C HIS A 287 10.70 -2.34 15.10
N ILE A 288 9.74 -1.44 15.31
CA ILE A 288 10.00 -0.04 15.71
C ILE A 288 10.92 0.01 16.90
N ARG A 289 10.62 -0.73 17.95
CA ARG A 289 11.44 -0.77 19.16
C ARG A 289 12.88 -1.20 18.88
N SER A 290 13.10 -2.20 18.04
CA SER A 290 14.44 -2.67 17.69
C SER A 290 15.23 -1.58 16.95
N GLN A 291 14.57 -0.82 16.08
CA GLN A 291 15.19 0.22 15.27
C GLN A 291 15.54 1.49 16.09
N ILE A 292 14.77 1.82 17.13
CA ILE A 292 15.03 2.95 18.01
C ILE A 292 16.28 2.70 18.87
N LYS A 293 16.47 1.46 19.37
CA LYS A 293 17.65 1.11 20.18
C LYS A 293 18.95 1.21 19.42
N VAL A 294 18.98 0.86 18.14
CA VAL A 294 20.16 0.92 17.28
C VAL A 294 20.56 2.37 16.95
N GLY A 295 19.62 3.31 16.97
CA GLY A 295 19.88 4.72 16.70
C GLY A 295 20.28 5.54 17.93
N ALA A 296 20.39 4.93 19.10
CA ALA A 296 20.78 5.57 20.37
C ALA A 296 22.22 5.28 20.79
N GLU A 297 22.94 4.46 20.02
CA GLU A 297 24.40 4.21 20.13
C GLU A 297 25.14 5.08 19.08
#